data_3365d04fa9ac20a269a651bd8a6f61f5
#
_entry.id   3365d04fa9ac20a269a651bd8a6f61f5
#
_cell.length_a   1.000
_cell.length_b   1.000
_cell.length_c   1.000
_cell.angle_alpha   90.00
_cell.angle_beta   90.00
_cell.angle_gamma   90.00
#
_symmetry.space_group_name_H-M   'P 1'
#
loop_
_entity.id
_entity.type
_entity.pdbx_description
1 polymer ?
#
loop_
_entity_poly.entity_id
_entity_poly.type
_entity_poly.pdbx_seq_one_letter_code
_entity_poly.pdbx_strand_id
1 'polypeptide(L)'
;FFPNAPVRNEEMEDYIGLVNPKSSIAKRLVLEKNGIRSRYYALDKSGRVTHTNVEMAALAVRHLLAEAAMTPAEIDLLACGTASPEQLMPSHGVMVHGALGGDGGAEVVSFAGSCCTGMHALKYAWLSMRAGDAQRAVCVASERLSAWMQARYFEREAELIDQLMEKPILAFEK
;
A
#
# COMPACT_ATOMS: atom_id res chain seq x y z
N PHE A 1 -1.41 6.07 9.94
CA PHE A 1 -0.95 4.84 10.61
C PHE A 1 0.27 4.27 9.89
N PHE A 2 1.27 3.84 10.64
CA PHE A 2 2.47 3.18 10.11
C PHE A 2 2.59 1.81 10.77
N PRO A 3 2.72 0.72 10.00
CA PRO A 3 2.95 -0.60 10.57
C PRO A 3 4.40 -0.70 11.08
N ASN A 4 4.59 -1.28 12.25
CA ASN A 4 5.90 -1.57 12.84
C ASN A 4 6.80 -0.33 13.09
N ALA A 5 8.07 -0.55 13.38
CA ALA A 5 9.09 0.49 13.50
C ALA A 5 9.61 0.91 12.10
N PRO A 6 10.14 2.13 11.96
CA PRO A 6 10.76 2.55 10.71
C PRO A 6 12.00 1.71 10.40
N VAL A 7 12.14 1.32 9.14
CA VAL A 7 13.27 0.55 8.61
C VAL A 7 14.20 1.49 7.86
N ARG A 8 15.48 1.55 8.24
CA ARG A 8 16.49 2.39 7.57
C ARG A 8 17.00 1.72 6.29
N ASN A 9 17.71 2.49 5.47
CA ASN A 9 18.25 2.02 4.20
C ASN A 9 19.18 0.80 4.35
N GLU A 10 19.94 0.77 5.44
CA GLU A 10 20.91 -0.29 5.74
C GLU A 10 20.20 -1.61 6.14
N GLU A 11 19.01 -1.51 6.72
CA GLU A 11 18.24 -2.63 7.25
C GLU A 11 17.27 -3.23 6.23
N MET A 12 17.11 -2.61 5.05
CA MET A 12 16.09 -3.03 4.05
C MET A 12 16.19 -4.51 3.72
N GLU A 13 17.39 -5.00 3.48
CA GLU A 13 17.67 -6.36 3.05
C GLU A 13 17.38 -7.40 4.13
N ASP A 14 17.39 -7.00 5.42
CA ASP A 14 16.97 -7.87 6.54
C ASP A 14 15.47 -8.23 6.47
N TYR A 15 14.66 -7.38 5.82
CA TYR A 15 13.22 -7.56 5.71
C TYR A 15 12.79 -8.12 4.36
N ILE A 16 13.33 -7.58 3.27
CA ILE A 16 12.91 -7.96 1.91
C ILE A 16 13.82 -9.03 1.28
N GLY A 17 14.95 -9.33 1.90
CA GLY A 17 15.94 -10.30 1.39
C GLY A 17 16.82 -9.73 0.28
N LEU A 18 17.67 -10.59 -0.25
CA LEU A 18 18.58 -10.31 -1.38
C LEU A 18 18.18 -11.18 -2.56
N VAL A 19 18.06 -10.60 -3.72
CA VAL A 19 18.01 -11.30 -5.00
C VAL A 19 19.46 -11.56 -5.42
N ASN A 20 19.88 -12.80 -5.45
CA ASN A 20 21.30 -13.22 -5.44
C ASN A 20 21.99 -12.79 -4.13
N PRO A 21 22.99 -13.50 -3.63
CA PRO A 21 23.64 -13.22 -2.34
C PRO A 21 24.49 -11.93 -2.36
N LYS A 22 24.20 -11.00 -3.26
CA LYS A 22 24.92 -9.73 -3.40
C LYS A 22 23.97 -8.55 -3.32
N SER A 23 24.33 -7.55 -2.51
CA SER A 23 23.62 -6.27 -2.50
C SER A 23 23.72 -5.59 -3.87
N SER A 24 22.62 -4.97 -4.30
CA SER A 24 22.57 -4.25 -5.58
C SER A 24 23.52 -3.04 -5.58
N ILE A 25 24.39 -2.95 -6.58
CA ILE A 25 25.27 -1.78 -6.80
C ILE A 25 24.43 -0.50 -6.99
N ALA A 26 23.27 -0.63 -7.63
CA ALA A 26 22.34 0.49 -7.88
C ALA A 26 21.64 0.97 -6.60
N LYS A 27 21.54 0.16 -5.54
CA LYS A 27 20.85 0.50 -4.28
C LYS A 27 21.31 1.85 -3.73
N ARG A 28 22.63 2.02 -3.56
CA ARG A 28 23.20 3.26 -3.02
C ARG A 28 22.83 4.47 -3.88
N LEU A 29 23.03 4.37 -5.18
CA LEU A 29 22.75 5.47 -6.11
C LEU A 29 21.27 5.85 -6.12
N VAL A 30 20.37 4.87 -6.12
CA VAL A 30 18.91 5.10 -6.11
C VAL A 30 18.48 5.75 -4.80
N LEU A 31 18.96 5.27 -3.66
CA LEU A 31 18.59 5.79 -2.33
C LEU A 31 19.16 7.19 -2.08
N GLU A 32 20.39 7.48 -2.55
CA GLU A 32 20.97 8.82 -2.51
C GLU A 32 20.15 9.81 -3.35
N LYS A 33 19.69 9.40 -4.55
CA LYS A 33 18.93 10.27 -5.45
C LYS A 33 17.50 10.52 -5.02
N ASN A 34 16.81 9.51 -4.44
CA ASN A 34 15.43 9.67 -4.03
C ASN A 34 15.26 10.35 -2.67
N GLY A 35 16.34 10.50 -1.89
CA GLY A 35 16.33 11.15 -0.58
C GLY A 35 15.60 10.40 0.54
N ILE A 36 15.12 9.17 0.29
CA ILE A 36 14.42 8.36 1.29
C ILE A 36 15.43 7.76 2.27
N ARG A 37 15.29 8.08 3.55
CA ARG A 37 16.18 7.61 4.61
C ARG A 37 15.62 6.42 5.39
N SER A 38 14.30 6.36 5.52
CA SER A 38 13.60 5.27 6.18
C SER A 38 12.23 5.03 5.54
N ARG A 39 11.68 3.86 5.78
CA ARG A 39 10.35 3.43 5.34
C ARG A 39 9.71 2.53 6.35
N TYR A 40 8.45 2.21 6.14
CA TYR A 40 7.72 1.29 7.00
C TYR A 40 7.33 0.06 6.19
N TYR A 41 7.58 -1.12 6.73
CA TYR A 41 7.19 -2.39 6.13
C TYR A 41 6.14 -3.09 6.98
N ALA A 42 5.08 -3.58 6.34
CA ALA A 42 4.12 -4.48 6.96
C ALA A 42 4.65 -5.93 6.97
N LEU A 43 5.94 -6.09 7.31
CA LEU A 43 6.69 -7.34 7.39
C LEU A 43 7.51 -7.39 8.66
N ASP A 44 7.72 -8.59 9.18
CA ASP A 44 8.82 -8.85 10.12
C ASP A 44 10.10 -9.30 9.40
N LYS A 45 11.20 -9.48 10.13
CA LYS A 45 12.49 -9.92 9.56
C LYS A 45 12.47 -11.36 9.02
N SER A 46 11.44 -12.15 9.33
CA SER A 46 11.24 -13.48 8.71
C SER A 46 10.52 -13.40 7.36
N GLY A 47 10.14 -12.20 6.92
CA GLY A 47 9.36 -11.97 5.70
C GLY A 47 7.87 -12.28 5.86
N ARG A 48 7.39 -12.47 7.10
CA ARG A 48 5.96 -12.67 7.39
C ARG A 48 5.23 -11.34 7.44
N VAL A 49 4.06 -11.30 6.81
CA VAL A 49 3.17 -10.15 6.83
C VAL A 49 2.64 -9.92 8.25
N THR A 50 2.79 -8.70 8.76
CA THR A 50 2.34 -8.29 10.11
C THR A 50 0.98 -7.61 10.10
N HIS A 51 0.64 -6.91 9.00
CA HIS A 51 -0.62 -6.19 8.82
C HIS A 51 -1.11 -6.37 7.39
N THR A 52 -2.40 -6.59 7.23
CA THR A 52 -3.06 -6.50 5.93
C THR A 52 -3.25 -5.04 5.51
N ASN A 53 -3.49 -4.79 4.23
CA ASN A 53 -3.77 -3.43 3.74
C ASN A 53 -5.09 -2.90 4.33
N VAL A 54 -6.09 -3.77 4.46
CA VAL A 54 -7.38 -3.45 5.11
C VAL A 54 -7.19 -3.05 6.57
N GLU A 55 -6.40 -3.81 7.34
CA GLU A 55 -6.10 -3.47 8.74
C GLU A 55 -5.42 -2.12 8.87
N MET A 56 -4.43 -1.83 8.02
CA MET A 56 -3.73 -0.54 8.04
C MET A 56 -4.68 0.62 7.74
N ALA A 57 -5.54 0.48 6.72
CA ALA A 57 -6.54 1.47 6.38
C ALA A 57 -7.54 1.68 7.52
N ALA A 58 -8.09 0.59 8.07
CA ALA A 58 -9.04 0.67 9.17
C ALA A 58 -8.43 1.31 10.43
N LEU A 59 -7.18 0.99 10.77
CA LEU A 59 -6.47 1.61 11.88
C LEU A 59 -6.24 3.10 11.65
N ALA A 60 -5.88 3.51 10.42
CA ALA A 60 -5.74 4.93 10.08
C ALA A 60 -7.07 5.68 10.25
N VAL A 61 -8.18 5.10 9.77
CA VAL A 61 -9.52 5.69 9.95
C VAL A 61 -9.92 5.76 11.42
N ARG A 62 -9.69 4.70 12.21
CA ARG A 62 -9.98 4.72 13.65
C ARG A 62 -9.22 5.82 14.39
N HIS A 63 -7.94 6.04 14.07
CA HIS A 63 -7.17 7.14 14.65
C HIS A 63 -7.76 8.50 14.29
N LEU A 64 -8.09 8.70 13.01
CA LEU A 64 -8.73 9.94 12.54
C LEU A 64 -10.07 10.20 13.27
N LEU A 65 -10.91 9.17 13.38
CA LEU A 65 -12.22 9.30 14.05
C LEU A 65 -12.06 9.61 15.54
N ALA A 66 -11.09 8.98 16.22
CA ALA A 66 -10.78 9.26 17.61
C ALA A 66 -10.35 10.73 17.82
N GLU A 67 -9.48 11.26 16.96
CA GLU A 67 -9.06 12.67 16.99
C GLU A 67 -10.23 13.64 16.69
N ALA A 68 -11.13 13.22 15.81
CA ALA A 68 -12.33 14.01 15.45
C ALA A 68 -13.48 13.86 16.46
N ALA A 69 -13.33 13.03 17.49
CA ALA A 69 -14.40 12.63 18.42
C ALA A 69 -15.66 12.11 17.70
N MET A 70 -15.44 11.31 16.66
CA MET A 70 -16.48 10.72 15.81
C MET A 70 -16.48 9.19 15.92
N THR A 71 -17.61 8.59 15.58
CA THR A 71 -17.79 7.15 15.45
C THR A 71 -17.90 6.72 13.99
N PRO A 72 -17.64 5.44 13.64
CA PRO A 72 -17.84 4.95 12.28
C PRO A 72 -19.27 5.14 11.74
N ALA A 73 -20.30 5.06 12.61
CA ALA A 73 -21.70 5.23 12.24
C ALA A 73 -22.05 6.66 11.78
N GLU A 74 -21.19 7.62 12.05
CA GLU A 74 -21.40 9.02 11.65
C GLU A 74 -20.80 9.36 10.29
N ILE A 75 -20.14 8.40 9.63
CA ILE A 75 -19.56 8.57 8.28
C ILE A 75 -20.69 8.43 7.26
N ASP A 76 -20.90 9.44 6.42
CA ASP A 76 -21.84 9.38 5.30
C ASP A 76 -21.18 8.78 4.06
N LEU A 77 -19.88 9.01 3.87
CA LEU A 77 -19.10 8.50 2.75
C LEU A 77 -17.71 8.01 3.18
N LEU A 78 -17.40 6.78 2.86
CA LEU A 78 -16.05 6.20 2.98
C LEU A 78 -15.44 5.97 1.59
N ALA A 79 -14.48 6.80 1.20
CA ALA A 79 -13.77 6.69 -0.06
C ALA A 79 -12.36 6.10 0.16
N CYS A 80 -12.12 4.91 -0.36
CA CYS A 80 -10.85 4.19 -0.21
C CYS A 80 -10.08 4.11 -1.52
N GLY A 81 -8.78 4.37 -1.46
CA GLY A 81 -7.87 4.25 -2.60
C GLY A 81 -6.70 3.30 -2.31
N THR A 82 -6.43 2.37 -3.23
CA THR A 82 -5.27 1.47 -3.16
C THR A 82 -4.85 0.97 -4.53
N ALA A 83 -3.54 0.77 -4.72
CA ALA A 83 -2.98 0.01 -5.85
C ALA A 83 -2.71 -1.46 -5.48
N SER A 84 -2.82 -1.81 -4.19
CA SER A 84 -2.49 -3.13 -3.65
C SER A 84 -3.64 -3.76 -2.85
N PRO A 85 -4.85 -3.94 -3.45
CA PRO A 85 -5.94 -4.61 -2.75
C PRO A 85 -5.58 -6.08 -2.50
N GLU A 86 -6.04 -6.65 -1.38
CA GLU A 86 -5.87 -8.08 -1.10
C GLU A 86 -6.61 -8.95 -2.10
N GLN A 87 -7.73 -8.47 -2.60
CA GLN A 87 -8.61 -9.18 -3.52
C GLN A 87 -9.48 -8.21 -4.31
N LEU A 88 -10.08 -8.71 -5.40
CA LEU A 88 -10.97 -7.89 -6.24
C LEU A 88 -12.37 -7.75 -5.63
N MET A 89 -12.89 -8.81 -5.03
CA MET A 89 -14.26 -8.85 -4.46
C MET A 89 -14.28 -9.62 -3.14
N PRO A 90 -14.89 -9.05 -2.08
CA PRO A 90 -15.41 -7.69 -2.00
C PRO A 90 -14.30 -6.65 -2.17
N SER A 91 -14.66 -5.44 -2.60
CA SER A 91 -13.69 -4.37 -2.82
C SER A 91 -12.99 -3.93 -1.53
N HIS A 92 -11.80 -3.31 -1.68
CA HIS A 92 -11.00 -2.86 -0.54
C HIS A 92 -11.81 -1.97 0.44
N GLY A 93 -12.57 -1.00 -0.08
CA GLY A 93 -13.38 -0.11 0.77
C GLY A 93 -14.47 -0.86 1.54
N VAL A 94 -15.12 -1.86 0.94
CA VAL A 94 -16.11 -2.70 1.63
C VAL A 94 -15.47 -3.49 2.76
N MET A 95 -14.26 -4.02 2.53
CA MET A 95 -13.51 -4.73 3.58
C MET A 95 -13.10 -3.78 4.72
N VAL A 96 -12.64 -2.56 4.40
CA VAL A 96 -12.30 -1.53 5.40
C VAL A 96 -13.54 -1.13 6.20
N HIS A 97 -14.69 -0.90 5.54
CA HIS A 97 -15.96 -0.61 6.20
C HIS A 97 -16.36 -1.73 7.17
N GLY A 98 -16.28 -2.99 6.74
CA GLY A 98 -16.53 -4.14 7.61
C GLY A 98 -15.56 -4.19 8.81
N ALA A 99 -14.27 -3.91 8.59
CA ALA A 99 -13.27 -3.86 9.66
C ALA A 99 -13.49 -2.71 10.65
N LEU A 100 -14.18 -1.64 10.25
CA LEU A 100 -14.58 -0.55 11.14
C LEU A 100 -15.79 -0.88 12.02
N GLY A 101 -16.48 -2.00 11.75
CA GLY A 101 -17.74 -2.37 12.39
C GLY A 101 -18.92 -1.69 11.70
N GLY A 102 -18.83 -1.50 10.39
CA GLY A 102 -19.78 -0.74 9.58
C GLY A 102 -21.16 -1.41 9.53
N ASP A 103 -22.03 -0.91 10.38
CA ASP A 103 -23.46 -1.14 10.43
C ASP A 103 -24.26 0.09 10.01
N GLY A 104 -23.55 1.18 9.69
CA GLY A 104 -24.12 2.46 9.26
C GLY A 104 -24.45 2.50 7.77
N GLY A 105 -25.25 3.49 7.39
CA GLY A 105 -25.68 3.76 6.03
C GLY A 105 -24.64 4.49 5.16
N ALA A 106 -23.34 4.34 5.42
CA ALA A 106 -22.31 5.02 4.65
C ALA A 106 -22.27 4.53 3.19
N GLU A 107 -22.18 5.45 2.26
CA GLU A 107 -21.74 5.14 0.91
C GLU A 107 -20.27 4.67 0.96
N VAL A 108 -19.96 3.56 0.29
CA VAL A 108 -18.59 3.03 0.26
C VAL A 108 -18.09 2.95 -1.18
N VAL A 109 -17.02 3.69 -1.46
CA VAL A 109 -16.41 3.73 -2.79
C VAL A 109 -14.96 3.26 -2.73
N SER A 110 -14.57 2.40 -3.67
CA SER A 110 -13.22 1.89 -3.79
C SER A 110 -12.60 2.29 -5.12
N PHE A 111 -11.43 2.90 -5.05
CA PHE A 111 -10.58 3.19 -6.20
C PHE A 111 -9.39 2.23 -6.20
N ALA A 112 -9.33 1.39 -7.23
CA ALA A 112 -8.22 0.49 -7.48
C ALA A 112 -7.49 0.93 -8.76
N GLY A 113 -6.18 0.77 -8.79
CA GLY A 113 -5.39 1.14 -9.97
C GLY A 113 -3.95 1.48 -9.59
N SER A 114 -3.41 2.55 -10.15
CA SER A 114 -2.04 2.97 -9.95
C SER A 114 -1.91 4.07 -8.87
N CYS A 115 -0.79 4.76 -8.83
CA CYS A 115 -0.36 5.71 -7.79
C CYS A 115 -1.33 6.86 -7.47
N CYS A 116 -2.33 7.14 -8.31
CA CYS A 116 -3.27 8.27 -8.10
C CYS A 116 -4.57 7.88 -7.37
N THR A 117 -4.76 6.64 -6.97
CA THR A 117 -6.03 6.16 -6.38
C THR A 117 -6.45 6.92 -5.13
N GLY A 118 -5.49 7.28 -4.27
CA GLY A 118 -5.75 8.12 -3.10
C GLY A 118 -6.25 9.52 -3.48
N MET A 119 -5.72 10.12 -4.54
CA MET A 119 -6.19 11.41 -5.05
C MET A 119 -7.57 11.30 -5.71
N HIS A 120 -7.89 10.17 -6.36
CA HIS A 120 -9.24 9.92 -6.87
C HIS A 120 -10.25 9.80 -5.74
N ALA A 121 -9.92 9.07 -4.67
CA ALA A 121 -10.75 8.95 -3.48
C ALA A 121 -11.00 10.32 -2.84
N LEU A 122 -9.95 11.13 -2.66
CA LEU A 122 -10.05 12.49 -2.13
C LEU A 122 -10.91 13.39 -3.02
N LYS A 123 -10.71 13.34 -4.35
CA LYS A 123 -11.51 14.12 -5.29
C LYS A 123 -12.99 13.73 -5.25
N TYR A 124 -13.28 12.43 -5.19
CA TYR A 124 -14.66 11.95 -5.09
C TYR A 124 -15.34 12.44 -3.80
N ALA A 125 -14.67 12.24 -2.65
CA ALA A 125 -15.18 12.73 -1.37
C ALA A 125 -15.45 14.25 -1.37
N TRP A 126 -14.52 15.03 -1.93
CA TRP A 126 -14.70 16.47 -2.07
C TRP A 126 -15.89 16.86 -2.97
N LEU A 127 -16.07 16.17 -4.10
CA LEU A 127 -17.19 16.42 -5.01
C LEU A 127 -18.52 16.04 -4.37
N SER A 128 -18.63 14.90 -3.68
CA SER A 128 -19.84 14.46 -2.99
C SER A 128 -20.25 15.45 -1.89
N MET A 129 -19.29 15.95 -1.11
CA MET A 129 -19.55 17.00 -0.13
C MET A 129 -20.01 18.32 -0.79
N ARG A 130 -19.41 18.70 -1.92
CA ARG A 130 -19.80 19.90 -2.68
C ARG A 130 -21.20 19.78 -3.30
N ALA A 131 -21.59 18.57 -3.72
CA ALA A 131 -22.92 18.27 -4.23
C ALA A 131 -24.01 18.23 -3.15
N GLY A 132 -23.61 18.09 -1.88
CA GLY A 132 -24.53 17.93 -0.76
C GLY A 132 -24.96 16.47 -0.52
N ASP A 133 -24.34 15.50 -1.21
CA ASP A 133 -24.65 14.08 -1.10
C ASP A 133 -24.10 13.49 0.22
N ALA A 134 -23.02 14.05 0.74
CA ALA A 134 -22.42 13.68 2.02
C ALA A 134 -22.07 14.91 2.83
N GLN A 135 -22.28 14.85 4.14
CA GLN A 135 -21.87 15.90 5.08
C GLN A 135 -20.54 15.54 5.76
N ARG A 136 -20.29 14.25 5.99
CA ARG A 136 -19.09 13.72 6.65
C ARG A 136 -18.49 12.63 5.78
N ALA A 137 -17.41 12.98 5.08
CA ALA A 137 -16.68 12.07 4.21
C ALA A 137 -15.31 11.73 4.81
N VAL A 138 -14.97 10.45 4.81
CA VAL A 138 -13.63 9.96 5.15
C VAL A 138 -12.97 9.45 3.88
N CYS A 139 -11.77 9.96 3.60
CA CYS A 139 -10.92 9.47 2.54
C CYS A 139 -9.71 8.76 3.15
N VAL A 140 -9.45 7.53 2.76
CA VAL A 140 -8.27 6.77 3.18
C VAL A 140 -7.54 6.16 1.99
N ALA A 141 -6.22 6.30 1.99
CA ALA A 141 -5.36 5.63 1.02
C ALA A 141 -4.32 4.78 1.77
N SER A 142 -4.14 3.55 1.33
CA SER A 142 -3.22 2.62 1.97
C SER A 142 -2.57 1.69 0.96
N GLU A 143 -1.29 1.33 1.21
CA GLU A 143 -0.52 0.46 0.33
C GLU A 143 0.30 -0.53 1.15
N ARG A 144 0.33 -1.79 0.70
CA ARG A 144 1.12 -2.85 1.29
C ARG A 144 2.09 -3.46 0.27
N LEU A 145 2.88 -2.64 -0.36
CA LEU A 145 3.82 -3.09 -1.39
C LEU A 145 4.96 -3.97 -0.84
N SER A 146 5.36 -3.77 0.42
CA SER A 146 6.44 -4.54 1.05
C SER A 146 6.24 -6.06 0.96
N ALA A 147 5.00 -6.54 1.04
CA ALA A 147 4.70 -7.97 0.93
C ALA A 147 5.07 -8.56 -0.45
N TRP A 148 5.01 -7.74 -1.51
CA TRP A 148 5.31 -8.16 -2.89
C TRP A 148 6.75 -7.86 -3.31
N MET A 149 7.46 -7.02 -2.55
CA MET A 149 8.83 -6.59 -2.85
C MET A 149 9.90 -7.51 -2.23
N GLN A 150 9.51 -8.69 -1.75
CA GLN A 150 10.46 -9.65 -1.19
C GLN A 150 11.28 -10.31 -2.30
N ALA A 151 12.59 -10.45 -2.08
CA ALA A 151 13.55 -10.97 -3.04
C ALA A 151 13.14 -12.33 -3.64
N ARG A 152 12.55 -13.21 -2.84
CA ARG A 152 12.07 -14.54 -3.26
C ARG A 152 11.10 -14.53 -4.45
N TYR A 153 10.42 -13.40 -4.69
CA TYR A 153 9.50 -13.27 -5.83
C TYR A 153 10.21 -12.83 -7.12
N PHE A 154 11.49 -12.43 -7.05
CA PHE A 154 12.26 -11.91 -8.17
C PHE A 154 13.44 -12.81 -8.56
N GLU A 155 13.57 -13.99 -7.96
CA GLU A 155 14.69 -14.93 -8.25
C GLU A 155 14.69 -15.34 -9.72
N ARG A 156 13.52 -15.64 -10.28
CA ARG A 156 13.38 -16.03 -11.69
C ARG A 156 13.71 -14.89 -12.65
N GLU A 157 13.29 -13.66 -12.33
CA GLU A 157 13.61 -12.48 -13.12
C GLU A 157 15.11 -12.15 -13.07
N ALA A 158 15.76 -12.40 -11.93
CA ALA A 158 17.20 -12.23 -11.81
C ALA A 158 17.97 -13.21 -12.69
N GLU A 159 17.59 -14.48 -12.70
CA GLU A 159 18.17 -15.49 -13.60
C GLU A 159 17.98 -15.10 -15.08
N LEU A 160 16.82 -14.57 -15.44
CA LEU A 160 16.56 -14.09 -16.78
C LEU A 160 17.43 -12.89 -17.15
N ILE A 161 17.62 -11.94 -16.22
CA ILE A 161 18.49 -10.78 -16.43
C ILE A 161 19.95 -11.23 -16.63
N ASP A 162 20.44 -12.17 -15.84
CA ASP A 162 21.78 -12.73 -16.00
C ASP A 162 21.95 -13.38 -17.38
N GLN A 163 20.97 -14.16 -17.85
CA GLN A 163 20.96 -14.74 -19.20
C GLN A 163 20.95 -13.66 -20.30
N LEU A 164 20.19 -12.58 -20.13
CA LEU A 164 20.15 -11.46 -21.07
C LEU A 164 21.46 -10.67 -21.08
N MET A 165 22.15 -10.55 -19.94
CA MET A 165 23.48 -9.93 -19.88
C MET A 165 24.56 -10.76 -20.56
N GLU A 166 24.47 -12.09 -20.48
CA GLU A 166 25.37 -13.01 -21.20
C GLU A 166 25.06 -13.06 -22.72
N LYS A 167 23.78 -12.97 -23.08
CA LYS A 167 23.32 -13.04 -24.48
C LYS A 167 22.33 -11.91 -24.78
N PRO A 168 22.81 -10.68 -25.00
CA PRO A 168 21.93 -9.51 -25.19
C PRO A 168 20.91 -9.65 -26.33
N ILE A 169 21.21 -10.49 -27.35
CA ILE A 169 20.31 -10.73 -28.47
C ILE A 169 18.95 -11.33 -28.04
N LEU A 170 18.92 -12.07 -26.94
CA LEU A 170 17.68 -12.65 -26.43
C LEU A 170 16.64 -11.59 -26.01
N ALA A 171 17.06 -10.35 -25.76
CA ALA A 171 16.15 -9.24 -25.49
C ALA A 171 15.27 -8.88 -26.71
N PHE A 172 15.69 -9.24 -27.91
CA PHE A 172 14.98 -8.96 -29.17
C PHE A 172 14.11 -10.14 -29.63
N GLU A 173 14.22 -11.29 -28.98
CA GLU A 173 13.48 -12.52 -29.36
C GLU A 173 12.16 -12.66 -28.56
N LYS A 174 11.87 -11.76 -27.65
CA LYS A 174 10.64 -11.68 -26.82
C LYS A 174 9.90 -10.39 -27.10
#